data_f43254ed1d48b49b3147e5e326f9c7c3
#
_entry.id   f43254ed1d48b49b3147e5e326f9c7c3
#
_cell.length_a   1.000
_cell.length_b   1.000
_cell.length_c   1.000
_cell.angle_alpha   90.00
_cell.angle_beta   90.00
_cell.angle_gamma   90.00
#
_symmetry.space_group_name_H-M   'P 1'
#
loop_
_entity.id
_entity.type
_entity.pdbx_description
1 polymer ?
#
loop_
_entity_poly.entity_id
_entity_poly.type
_entity_poly.pdbx_seq_one_letter_code
_entity_poly.pdbx_strand_id
1 'polypeptide(L)'
;MVAAWVMAATPPAIRYAHAGKSFDGGRVRALQDVSLDIAAGEFRCIVGGSGSGKTTLLRLANRLIDADEGQVMIDGEDVLCLDPIALRRRIGTVFQSAALFPHMSVAENIGITPKLLGAANGAIAERVDELLALVRLDAGRYRDRHPHELSGGERQRVGVARALAAKPAIVLMDEPFGALDPVTRDALGDDYRMLHDSLKLTTVMITHDITEAMLLADRIAVMQSGRLIADGTAAELAVSPQSYVGELLRTPRRQTERLNALLRNGGARP
;
A
#
# COMPACT_ATOMS: atom_id res chain seq x y z
N MET A 1 26.57 -4.16 40.47
CA MET A 1 26.26 -3.32 39.29
C MET A 1 25.72 -4.24 38.21
N VAL A 2 24.41 -4.30 38.05
CA VAL A 2 23.74 -5.09 36.98
C VAL A 2 23.66 -4.18 35.77
N ALA A 3 24.45 -4.49 34.74
CA ALA A 3 24.35 -3.78 33.46
C ALA A 3 22.99 -4.07 32.86
N ALA A 4 22.14 -3.03 32.84
CA ALA A 4 20.88 -3.06 32.08
C ALA A 4 21.24 -3.19 30.60
N TRP A 5 21.00 -4.35 30.03
CA TRP A 5 20.98 -4.55 28.59
C TRP A 5 19.84 -3.69 28.04
N VAL A 6 20.18 -2.54 27.49
CA VAL A 6 19.27 -1.80 26.63
C VAL A 6 19.10 -2.67 25.41
N MET A 7 17.96 -3.36 25.32
CA MET A 7 17.57 -4.04 24.09
C MET A 7 17.53 -2.96 23.00
N ALA A 8 18.46 -3.03 22.06
CA ALA A 8 18.44 -2.17 20.89
C ALA A 8 17.08 -2.36 20.22
N ALA A 9 16.30 -1.29 20.11
CA ALA A 9 15.01 -1.35 19.42
C ALA A 9 15.25 -1.88 18.02
N THR A 10 14.49 -2.89 17.62
CA THR A 10 14.55 -3.43 16.25
C THR A 10 14.36 -2.26 15.28
N PRO A 11 15.25 -2.10 14.29
CA PRO A 11 15.09 -1.01 13.33
C PRO A 11 13.76 -1.14 12.60
N PRO A 12 13.12 -0.03 12.24
CA PRO A 12 11.91 -0.07 11.44
C PRO A 12 12.19 -0.72 10.09
N ALA A 13 11.19 -1.41 9.53
CA ALA A 13 11.32 -2.01 8.20
C ALA A 13 11.49 -0.95 7.11
N ILE A 14 10.84 0.21 7.29
CA ILE A 14 11.02 1.38 6.41
C ILE A 14 11.20 2.61 7.28
N ARG A 15 12.21 3.41 6.98
CA ARG A 15 12.43 4.71 7.61
C ARG A 15 12.61 5.78 6.56
N TYR A 16 11.85 6.84 6.67
CA TYR A 16 12.10 8.11 6.01
C TYR A 16 12.65 9.07 7.06
N ALA A 17 13.84 9.61 6.83
CA ALA A 17 14.51 10.55 7.72
C ALA A 17 14.72 11.87 6.98
N HIS A 18 13.89 12.86 7.29
CA HIS A 18 13.92 14.19 6.67
C HIS A 18 13.85 14.15 5.13
N ALA A 19 13.09 13.20 4.58
CA ALA A 19 13.02 12.97 3.15
C ALA A 19 12.38 14.15 2.42
N GLY A 20 13.09 14.69 1.43
CA GLY A 20 12.66 15.75 0.55
C GLY A 20 12.74 15.34 -0.93
N LYS A 21 11.79 15.81 -1.74
CA LYS A 21 11.78 15.60 -3.19
C LYS A 21 11.16 16.76 -3.93
N SER A 22 11.87 17.26 -4.92
CA SER A 22 11.40 18.31 -5.82
C SER A 22 11.47 17.86 -7.28
N PHE A 23 10.60 18.41 -8.10
CA PHE A 23 10.57 18.21 -9.55
C PHE A 23 10.68 19.55 -10.27
N ASP A 24 10.88 19.51 -11.58
CA ASP A 24 10.95 20.70 -12.47
C ASP A 24 11.96 21.77 -12.01
N GLY A 25 13.16 21.31 -11.61
CA GLY A 25 14.20 22.21 -11.16
C GLY A 25 13.89 22.92 -9.83
N GLY A 26 13.12 22.29 -8.97
CA GLY A 26 12.76 22.81 -7.65
C GLY A 26 11.43 23.58 -7.61
N ARG A 27 10.74 23.72 -8.75
CA ARG A 27 9.45 24.43 -8.83
C ARG A 27 8.33 23.71 -8.10
N VAL A 28 8.33 22.38 -8.12
CA VAL A 28 7.33 21.54 -7.47
C VAL A 28 8.00 20.78 -6.33
N ARG A 29 7.76 21.23 -5.09
CA ARG A 29 8.20 20.51 -3.88
C ARG A 29 7.18 19.44 -3.53
N ALA A 30 7.41 18.20 -4.00
CA ALA A 30 6.51 17.09 -3.79
C ALA A 30 6.59 16.52 -2.36
N LEU A 31 7.78 16.54 -1.76
CA LEU A 31 8.01 16.19 -0.35
C LEU A 31 8.88 17.23 0.33
N GLN A 32 8.54 17.55 1.60
CA GLN A 32 9.20 18.56 2.38
C GLN A 32 9.41 18.04 3.80
N ASP A 33 10.64 17.62 4.11
CA ASP A 33 11.05 17.21 5.46
C ASP A 33 10.16 16.11 6.05
N VAL A 34 9.93 15.04 5.30
CA VAL A 34 9.08 13.94 5.76
C VAL A 34 9.91 12.96 6.58
N SER A 35 9.53 12.80 7.85
CA SER A 35 10.10 11.79 8.76
C SER A 35 9.01 10.84 9.19
N LEU A 36 9.16 9.54 8.90
CA LEU A 36 8.18 8.48 9.17
C LEU A 36 8.88 7.16 9.35
N ASP A 37 8.62 6.47 10.45
CA ASP A 37 9.06 5.11 10.72
C ASP A 37 7.87 4.14 10.56
N ILE A 38 8.11 3.01 9.89
CA ILE A 38 7.14 1.94 9.71
C ILE A 38 7.75 0.66 10.27
N ALA A 39 7.12 0.11 11.30
CA ALA A 39 7.63 -1.07 11.98
C ALA A 39 7.50 -2.34 11.11
N ALA A 40 8.33 -3.34 11.37
CA ALA A 40 8.16 -4.65 10.73
C ALA A 40 6.83 -5.28 11.16
N GLY A 41 6.08 -5.81 10.19
CA GLY A 41 4.76 -6.38 10.41
C GLY A 41 3.63 -5.36 10.57
N GLU A 42 3.88 -4.07 10.37
CA GLU A 42 2.88 -3.01 10.47
C GLU A 42 2.12 -2.83 9.15
N PHE A 43 0.80 -2.64 9.24
CA PHE A 43 -0.01 -2.15 8.14
C PHE A 43 -0.17 -0.64 8.25
N ARG A 44 0.59 0.11 7.47
CA ARG A 44 0.56 1.57 7.41
C ARG A 44 -0.26 2.05 6.23
N CYS A 45 -1.30 2.86 6.48
CA CYS A 45 -1.94 3.63 5.43
C CYS A 45 -1.39 5.07 5.38
N ILE A 46 -1.23 5.58 4.16
CA ILE A 46 -0.88 6.98 3.91
C ILE A 46 -2.05 7.63 3.19
N VAL A 47 -2.67 8.62 3.83
CA VAL A 47 -3.85 9.31 3.31
C VAL A 47 -3.59 10.79 3.08
N GLY A 48 -4.39 11.42 2.22
CA GLY A 48 -4.29 12.85 1.93
C GLY A 48 -4.86 13.20 0.57
N GLY A 49 -5.04 14.47 0.29
CA GLY A 49 -5.56 14.95 -0.98
C GLY A 49 -4.69 14.60 -2.19
N SER A 50 -5.23 14.77 -3.40
CA SER A 50 -4.42 14.64 -4.62
C SER A 50 -3.26 15.64 -4.60
N GLY A 51 -2.08 15.22 -5.07
CA GLY A 51 -0.88 16.05 -5.06
C GLY A 51 -0.22 16.24 -3.69
N SER A 52 -0.67 15.56 -2.62
CA SER A 52 -0.05 15.68 -1.28
C SER A 52 1.32 14.98 -1.14
N GLY A 53 1.82 14.28 -2.16
CA GLY A 53 3.14 13.64 -2.15
C GLY A 53 3.15 12.15 -1.86
N LYS A 54 2.01 11.50 -1.61
CA LYS A 54 1.91 10.07 -1.21
C LYS A 54 2.62 9.12 -2.18
N THR A 55 2.28 9.18 -3.46
CA THR A 55 2.91 8.33 -4.49
C THR A 55 4.42 8.61 -4.61
N THR A 56 4.85 9.87 -4.42
CA THR A 56 6.27 10.23 -4.38
C THR A 56 6.97 9.55 -3.21
N LEU A 57 6.36 9.60 -2.00
CA LEU A 57 6.91 8.95 -0.81
C LEU A 57 7.06 7.44 -1.02
N LEU A 58 6.04 6.78 -1.57
CA LEU A 58 6.08 5.35 -1.85
C LEU A 58 7.16 5.00 -2.89
N ARG A 59 7.36 5.85 -3.92
CA ARG A 59 8.39 5.65 -4.95
C ARG A 59 9.82 5.83 -4.44
N LEU A 60 10.03 6.56 -3.37
CA LEU A 60 11.33 6.64 -2.70
C LEU A 60 11.70 5.30 -2.05
N ALA A 61 10.74 4.59 -1.40
CA ALA A 61 11.01 3.34 -0.70
C ALA A 61 11.50 2.22 -1.63
N ASN A 62 10.96 2.11 -2.84
CA ASN A 62 11.41 1.11 -3.83
C ASN A 62 12.44 1.68 -4.82
N ARG A 63 12.97 2.87 -4.53
CA ARG A 63 13.98 3.57 -5.35
C ARG A 63 13.60 3.65 -6.83
N LEU A 64 12.30 3.88 -7.13
CA LEU A 64 11.87 4.30 -8.47
C LEU A 64 12.27 5.74 -8.78
N ILE A 65 12.43 6.54 -7.73
CA ILE A 65 13.05 7.86 -7.73
C ILE A 65 13.95 7.97 -6.50
N ASP A 66 14.98 8.80 -6.57
CA ASP A 66 15.86 9.08 -5.45
C ASP A 66 15.39 10.33 -4.70
N ALA A 67 15.61 10.40 -3.38
CA ALA A 67 15.39 11.59 -2.58
C ALA A 67 16.43 12.67 -2.94
N ASP A 68 16.03 13.95 -2.87
CA ASP A 68 16.95 15.06 -3.05
C ASP A 68 17.57 15.50 -1.71
N GLU A 69 16.83 15.28 -0.61
CA GLU A 69 17.23 15.60 0.76
C GLU A 69 16.86 14.45 1.70
N GLY A 70 17.60 14.32 2.79
CA GLY A 70 17.38 13.27 3.79
C GLY A 70 17.78 11.88 3.34
N GLN A 71 17.22 10.85 3.97
CA GLN A 71 17.52 9.45 3.71
C GLN A 71 16.27 8.59 3.73
N VAL A 72 16.30 7.49 2.97
CA VAL A 72 15.30 6.42 3.04
C VAL A 72 16.02 5.11 3.31
N MET A 73 15.57 4.39 4.33
CA MET A 73 16.17 3.12 4.73
C MET A 73 15.16 2.00 4.66
N ILE A 74 15.61 0.83 4.22
CA ILE A 74 14.87 -0.43 4.25
C ILE A 74 15.68 -1.41 5.11
N ASP A 75 15.08 -1.96 6.16
CA ASP A 75 15.71 -2.86 7.12
C ASP A 75 17.04 -2.29 7.70
N GLY A 76 17.10 -0.95 7.88
CA GLY A 76 18.25 -0.22 8.40
C GLY A 76 19.35 0.09 7.37
N GLU A 77 19.20 -0.30 6.11
CA GLU A 77 20.14 0.01 5.02
C GLU A 77 19.59 1.16 4.14
N ASP A 78 20.46 2.14 3.85
CA ASP A 78 20.10 3.24 2.92
C ASP A 78 19.82 2.68 1.52
N VAL A 79 18.63 3.00 0.97
CA VAL A 79 18.24 2.53 -0.37
C VAL A 79 19.20 2.96 -1.46
N LEU A 80 19.94 4.05 -1.28
CA LEU A 80 20.94 4.53 -2.24
C LEU A 80 22.18 3.62 -2.29
N CYS A 81 22.46 2.88 -1.21
CA CYS A 81 23.54 1.91 -1.15
C CYS A 81 23.19 0.52 -1.69
N LEU A 82 21.88 0.27 -1.92
CA LEU A 82 21.41 -1.03 -2.41
C LEU A 82 21.37 -1.05 -3.95
N ASP A 83 21.56 -2.23 -4.55
CA ASP A 83 21.26 -2.43 -5.97
C ASP A 83 19.75 -2.25 -6.23
N PRO A 84 19.32 -1.32 -7.12
CA PRO A 84 17.91 -1.01 -7.31
C PRO A 84 17.10 -2.20 -7.82
N ILE A 85 17.71 -3.10 -8.59
CA ILE A 85 17.03 -4.28 -9.14
C ILE A 85 16.81 -5.30 -8.02
N ALA A 86 17.83 -5.57 -7.22
CA ALA A 86 17.74 -6.46 -6.07
C ALA A 86 16.70 -5.95 -5.05
N LEU A 87 16.73 -4.64 -4.73
CA LEU A 87 15.75 -4.00 -3.83
C LEU A 87 14.31 -4.20 -4.33
N ARG A 88 14.04 -3.86 -5.59
CA ARG A 88 12.68 -3.97 -6.17
C ARG A 88 12.16 -5.40 -6.25
N ARG A 89 13.05 -6.40 -6.38
CA ARG A 89 12.67 -7.83 -6.36
C ARG A 89 12.31 -8.33 -4.97
N ARG A 90 12.79 -7.67 -3.90
CA ARG A 90 12.47 -7.98 -2.50
C ARG A 90 11.16 -7.33 -2.03
N ILE A 91 10.68 -6.31 -2.74
CA ILE A 91 9.48 -5.53 -2.39
C ILE A 91 8.35 -5.87 -3.34
N GLY A 92 7.22 -6.33 -2.80
CA GLY A 92 5.99 -6.46 -3.57
C GLY A 92 5.41 -5.08 -3.90
N THR A 93 5.05 -4.83 -5.15
CA THR A 93 4.47 -3.53 -5.53
C THR A 93 3.17 -3.72 -6.29
N VAL A 94 2.10 -3.09 -5.80
CA VAL A 94 0.79 -2.98 -6.45
C VAL A 94 0.62 -1.55 -6.95
N PHE A 95 0.44 -1.39 -8.26
CA PHE A 95 0.23 -0.09 -8.89
C PHE A 95 -1.26 0.23 -9.05
N GLN A 96 -1.60 1.49 -9.07
CA GLN A 96 -2.97 2.00 -9.22
C GLN A 96 -3.71 1.41 -10.44
N SER A 97 -3.03 1.21 -11.56
CA SER A 97 -3.59 0.63 -12.79
C SER A 97 -3.36 -0.87 -12.94
N ALA A 98 -3.00 -1.60 -11.87
CA ALA A 98 -2.49 -2.97 -11.87
C ALA A 98 -1.22 -3.20 -12.70
N ALA A 99 -0.96 -2.41 -13.73
CA ALA A 99 0.22 -2.41 -14.60
C ALA A 99 0.65 -3.84 -15.03
N LEU A 100 -0.31 -4.64 -15.48
CA LEU A 100 -0.05 -5.99 -15.99
C LEU A 100 0.63 -5.92 -17.37
N PHE A 101 1.50 -6.86 -17.64
CA PHE A 101 2.10 -7.03 -18.98
C PHE A 101 1.05 -7.53 -19.95
N PRO A 102 0.66 -6.74 -20.98
CA PRO A 102 -0.50 -7.04 -21.81
C PRO A 102 -0.31 -8.27 -22.72
N HIS A 103 0.95 -8.62 -22.99
CA HIS A 103 1.35 -9.76 -23.85
C HIS A 103 1.58 -11.06 -23.06
N MET A 104 1.41 -11.02 -21.73
CA MET A 104 1.56 -12.18 -20.84
C MET A 104 0.20 -12.61 -20.33
N SER A 105 0.03 -13.93 -20.15
CA SER A 105 -1.13 -14.47 -19.44
C SER A 105 -1.16 -14.07 -17.97
N VAL A 106 -2.25 -14.33 -17.27
CA VAL A 106 -2.38 -14.14 -15.82
C VAL A 106 -1.31 -14.93 -15.08
N ALA A 107 -1.11 -16.21 -15.44
CA ALA A 107 -0.08 -17.05 -14.81
C ALA A 107 1.32 -16.49 -15.02
N GLU A 108 1.63 -16.02 -16.21
CA GLU A 108 2.93 -15.41 -16.52
C GLU A 108 3.13 -14.08 -15.80
N ASN A 109 2.08 -13.24 -15.70
CA ASN A 109 2.13 -12.01 -14.93
C ASN A 109 2.41 -12.27 -13.46
N ILE A 110 1.73 -13.24 -12.83
CA ILE A 110 1.97 -13.60 -11.43
C ILE A 110 3.35 -14.22 -11.27
N GLY A 111 3.73 -15.14 -12.16
CA GLY A 111 4.99 -15.90 -12.06
C GLY A 111 6.26 -15.14 -12.44
N ILE A 112 6.17 -13.91 -12.96
CA ILE A 112 7.34 -13.21 -13.52
C ILE A 112 8.44 -12.96 -12.48
N THR A 113 8.10 -12.49 -11.28
CA THR A 113 9.10 -12.20 -10.25
C THR A 113 9.78 -13.47 -9.72
N PRO A 114 9.06 -14.54 -9.34
CA PRO A 114 9.69 -15.84 -9.03
C PRO A 114 10.59 -16.37 -10.15
N LYS A 115 10.18 -16.23 -11.41
CA LYS A 115 10.99 -16.63 -12.57
C LYS A 115 12.29 -15.84 -12.65
N LEU A 116 12.26 -14.52 -12.44
CA LEU A 116 13.44 -13.66 -12.41
C LEU A 116 14.37 -13.96 -11.22
N LEU A 117 13.84 -14.58 -10.17
CA LEU A 117 14.59 -15.07 -9.02
C LEU A 117 15.13 -16.48 -9.18
N GLY A 118 14.88 -17.13 -10.33
CA GLY A 118 15.40 -18.47 -10.64
C GLY A 118 14.57 -19.63 -10.06
N ALA A 119 13.31 -19.38 -9.65
CA ALA A 119 12.45 -20.44 -9.17
C ALA A 119 12.14 -21.47 -10.28
N ALA A 120 12.01 -22.76 -9.89
CA ALA A 120 11.65 -23.82 -10.81
C ALA A 120 10.21 -23.66 -11.32
N ASN A 121 9.96 -24.03 -12.58
CA ASN A 121 8.65 -23.90 -13.22
C ASN A 121 7.50 -24.56 -12.42
N GLY A 122 7.74 -25.75 -11.83
CA GLY A 122 6.73 -26.42 -10.98
C GLY A 122 6.35 -25.59 -9.75
N ALA A 123 7.33 -25.07 -9.03
CA ALA A 123 7.10 -24.21 -7.87
C ALA A 123 6.38 -22.89 -8.24
N ILE A 124 6.70 -22.34 -9.43
CA ILE A 124 5.99 -21.17 -9.95
C ILE A 124 4.53 -21.50 -10.22
N ALA A 125 4.25 -22.65 -10.85
CA ALA A 125 2.90 -23.10 -11.17
C ALA A 125 2.04 -23.27 -9.91
N GLU A 126 2.55 -23.97 -8.89
CA GLU A 126 1.88 -24.15 -7.60
C GLU A 126 1.62 -22.80 -6.92
N ARG A 127 2.61 -21.89 -6.92
CA ARG A 127 2.47 -20.56 -6.33
C ARG A 127 1.44 -19.70 -7.05
N VAL A 128 1.33 -19.80 -8.36
CA VAL A 128 0.31 -19.11 -9.16
C VAL A 128 -1.09 -19.57 -8.74
N ASP A 129 -1.31 -20.90 -8.63
CA ASP A 129 -2.61 -21.45 -8.25
C ASP A 129 -3.00 -21.06 -6.82
N GLU A 130 -2.04 -21.11 -5.87
CA GLU A 130 -2.23 -20.60 -4.50
C GLU A 130 -2.67 -19.14 -4.48
N LEU A 131 -1.99 -18.29 -5.25
CA LEU A 131 -2.27 -16.85 -5.27
C LEU A 131 -3.57 -16.52 -6.00
N LEU A 132 -3.93 -17.25 -7.05
CA LEU A 132 -5.22 -17.10 -7.71
C LEU A 132 -6.37 -17.44 -6.76
N ALA A 133 -6.26 -18.53 -6.01
CA ALA A 133 -7.24 -18.87 -4.98
C ALA A 133 -7.35 -17.78 -3.92
N LEU A 134 -6.21 -17.24 -3.46
CA LEU A 134 -6.14 -16.17 -2.47
C LEU A 134 -6.90 -14.91 -2.91
N VAL A 135 -6.75 -14.50 -4.18
CA VAL A 135 -7.45 -13.32 -4.72
C VAL A 135 -8.83 -13.66 -5.29
N ARG A 136 -9.39 -14.84 -4.94
CA ARG A 136 -10.71 -15.32 -5.36
C ARG A 136 -10.90 -15.36 -6.89
N LEU A 137 -9.88 -15.80 -7.61
CA LEU A 137 -9.92 -16.08 -9.03
C LEU A 137 -9.71 -17.60 -9.24
N ASP A 138 -10.66 -18.25 -9.91
CA ASP A 138 -10.55 -19.67 -10.24
C ASP A 138 -9.40 -19.92 -11.21
N ALA A 139 -8.41 -20.74 -10.81
CA ALA A 139 -7.22 -20.98 -11.60
C ALA A 139 -7.56 -21.63 -12.96
N GLY A 140 -8.51 -22.57 -13.00
CA GLY A 140 -8.93 -23.24 -14.24
C GLY A 140 -9.53 -22.28 -15.26
N ARG A 141 -10.11 -21.19 -14.81
CA ARG A 141 -10.76 -20.19 -15.67
C ARG A 141 -9.85 -19.02 -16.03
N TYR A 142 -8.95 -18.59 -15.14
CA TYR A 142 -8.23 -17.32 -15.27
C TYR A 142 -6.77 -17.47 -15.64
N ARG A 143 -6.14 -18.60 -15.36
CA ARG A 143 -4.69 -18.82 -15.50
C ARG A 143 -4.14 -18.41 -16.87
N ASP A 144 -4.83 -18.83 -17.94
CA ASP A 144 -4.37 -18.64 -19.32
C ASP A 144 -4.94 -17.38 -19.99
N ARG A 145 -5.81 -16.63 -19.29
CA ARG A 145 -6.36 -15.37 -19.81
C ARG A 145 -5.30 -14.28 -19.88
N HIS A 146 -5.51 -13.36 -20.78
CA HIS A 146 -4.69 -12.15 -20.92
C HIS A 146 -5.37 -10.94 -20.27
N PRO A 147 -4.62 -9.89 -19.90
CA PRO A 147 -5.18 -8.69 -19.23
C PRO A 147 -6.35 -8.03 -19.95
N HIS A 148 -6.41 -8.08 -21.25
CA HIS A 148 -7.52 -7.50 -22.03
C HIS A 148 -8.85 -8.27 -21.92
N GLU A 149 -8.79 -9.54 -21.46
CA GLU A 149 -9.96 -10.38 -21.22
C GLU A 149 -10.52 -10.25 -19.79
N LEU A 150 -9.88 -9.41 -18.94
CA LEU A 150 -10.22 -9.22 -17.55
C LEU A 150 -10.97 -7.90 -17.34
N SER A 151 -11.91 -7.88 -16.41
CA SER A 151 -12.46 -6.65 -15.85
C SER A 151 -11.40 -5.83 -15.11
N GLY A 152 -11.66 -4.55 -14.83
CA GLY A 152 -10.75 -3.71 -14.06
C GLY A 152 -10.42 -4.30 -12.68
N GLY A 153 -11.43 -4.84 -11.98
CA GLY A 153 -11.27 -5.48 -10.69
C GLY A 153 -10.47 -6.78 -10.75
N GLU A 154 -10.70 -7.62 -11.76
CA GLU A 154 -9.92 -8.85 -11.95
C GLU A 154 -8.44 -8.53 -12.25
N ARG A 155 -8.16 -7.51 -13.08
CA ARG A 155 -6.79 -7.02 -13.29
C ARG A 155 -6.12 -6.61 -12.00
N GLN A 156 -6.85 -5.88 -11.13
CA GLN A 156 -6.30 -5.42 -9.86
C GLN A 156 -5.97 -6.58 -8.93
N ARG A 157 -6.85 -7.60 -8.84
CA ARG A 157 -6.59 -8.82 -8.08
C ARG A 157 -5.36 -9.58 -8.57
N VAL A 158 -5.19 -9.69 -9.90
CA VAL A 158 -3.96 -10.27 -10.49
C VAL A 158 -2.72 -9.43 -10.13
N GLY A 159 -2.84 -8.10 -10.09
CA GLY A 159 -1.78 -7.20 -9.64
C GLY A 159 -1.36 -7.45 -8.19
N VAL A 160 -2.32 -7.66 -7.29
CA VAL A 160 -2.06 -8.06 -5.89
C VAL A 160 -1.38 -9.43 -5.83
N ALA A 161 -1.89 -10.44 -6.55
CA ALA A 161 -1.30 -11.77 -6.61
C ALA A 161 0.16 -11.71 -7.10
N ARG A 162 0.45 -10.93 -8.16
CA ARG A 162 1.80 -10.73 -8.68
C ARG A 162 2.73 -10.12 -7.64
N ALA A 163 2.27 -9.11 -6.89
CA ALA A 163 3.08 -8.46 -5.85
C ALA A 163 3.50 -9.43 -4.75
N LEU A 164 2.66 -10.42 -4.44
CA LEU A 164 2.89 -11.43 -3.40
C LEU A 164 3.67 -12.67 -3.88
N ALA A 165 3.89 -12.80 -5.19
CA ALA A 165 4.42 -14.02 -5.77
C ALA A 165 5.81 -14.41 -5.26
N ALA A 166 6.69 -13.43 -5.06
CA ALA A 166 8.05 -13.63 -4.56
C ALA A 166 8.14 -13.78 -3.02
N LYS A 167 7.00 -13.87 -2.31
CA LYS A 167 6.93 -13.90 -0.84
C LYS A 167 7.69 -12.72 -0.20
N PRO A 168 7.40 -11.47 -0.59
CA PRO A 168 8.09 -10.30 -0.05
C PRO A 168 7.77 -10.12 1.43
N ALA A 169 8.71 -9.54 2.20
CA ALA A 169 8.43 -9.08 3.57
C ALA A 169 7.73 -7.72 3.58
N ILE A 170 7.96 -6.89 2.55
CA ILE A 170 7.42 -5.53 2.40
C ILE A 170 6.54 -5.48 1.16
N VAL A 171 5.34 -4.91 1.29
CA VAL A 171 4.41 -4.67 0.19
C VAL A 171 4.05 -3.19 0.13
N LEU A 172 4.24 -2.58 -1.02
CA LEU A 172 3.88 -1.19 -1.31
C LEU A 172 2.68 -1.16 -2.25
N MET A 173 1.63 -0.42 -1.90
CA MET A 173 0.39 -0.35 -2.66
C MET A 173 -0.01 1.09 -2.96
N ASP A 174 -0.18 1.42 -4.22
CA ASP A 174 -0.67 2.73 -4.67
C ASP A 174 -2.13 2.61 -5.12
N GLU A 175 -3.08 3.00 -4.27
CA GLU A 175 -4.54 2.94 -4.48
C GLU A 175 -5.03 1.57 -4.99
N PRO A 176 -4.69 0.44 -4.29
CA PRO A 176 -4.87 -0.90 -4.82
C PRO A 176 -6.33 -1.29 -5.09
N PHE A 177 -7.27 -0.65 -4.41
CA PHE A 177 -8.69 -0.99 -4.48
C PHE A 177 -9.55 0.09 -5.14
N GLY A 178 -8.94 1.18 -5.63
CA GLY A 178 -9.65 2.34 -6.19
C GLY A 178 -10.52 2.05 -7.42
N ALA A 179 -10.17 1.03 -8.22
CA ALA A 179 -10.90 0.64 -9.42
C ALA A 179 -12.00 -0.42 -9.17
N LEU A 180 -12.22 -0.83 -7.90
CA LEU A 180 -13.19 -1.86 -7.53
C LEU A 180 -14.55 -1.25 -7.18
N ASP A 181 -15.63 -2.00 -7.43
CA ASP A 181 -16.92 -1.71 -6.84
C ASP A 181 -16.88 -1.86 -5.29
N PRO A 182 -17.77 -1.19 -4.54
CA PRO A 182 -17.69 -1.16 -3.08
C PRO A 182 -17.70 -2.56 -2.43
N VAL A 183 -18.54 -3.48 -2.90
CA VAL A 183 -18.67 -4.83 -2.32
C VAL A 183 -17.38 -5.64 -2.54
N THR A 184 -16.84 -5.58 -3.75
CA THR A 184 -15.57 -6.25 -4.09
C THR A 184 -14.40 -5.64 -3.34
N ARG A 185 -14.40 -4.31 -3.15
CA ARG A 185 -13.37 -3.57 -2.42
C ARG A 185 -13.30 -4.03 -0.97
N ASP A 186 -14.43 -4.00 -0.26
CA ASP A 186 -14.50 -4.42 1.14
C ASP A 186 -14.03 -5.87 1.31
N ALA A 187 -14.57 -6.80 0.49
CA ALA A 187 -14.19 -8.20 0.56
C ALA A 187 -12.69 -8.44 0.30
N LEU A 188 -12.10 -7.75 -0.70
CA LEU A 188 -10.68 -7.91 -1.00
C LEU A 188 -9.79 -7.22 0.05
N GLY A 189 -10.25 -6.12 0.64
CA GLY A 189 -9.59 -5.45 1.75
C GLY A 189 -9.48 -6.37 2.96
N ASP A 190 -10.59 -7.00 3.37
CA ASP A 190 -10.63 -7.96 4.47
C ASP A 190 -9.73 -9.18 4.19
N ASP A 191 -9.80 -9.76 2.99
CA ASP A 191 -8.95 -10.88 2.59
C ASP A 191 -7.46 -10.51 2.65
N TYR A 192 -7.12 -9.31 2.16
CA TYR A 192 -5.75 -8.83 2.21
C TYR A 192 -5.30 -8.57 3.65
N ARG A 193 -6.16 -8.03 4.53
CA ARG A 193 -5.84 -7.83 5.95
C ARG A 193 -5.56 -9.17 6.64
N MET A 194 -6.39 -10.18 6.43
CA MET A 194 -6.15 -11.54 6.98
C MET A 194 -4.82 -12.11 6.49
N LEU A 195 -4.51 -11.90 5.21
CA LEU A 195 -3.25 -12.34 4.63
C LEU A 195 -2.04 -11.62 5.23
N HIS A 196 -2.13 -10.29 5.35
CA HIS A 196 -1.11 -9.45 5.99
C HIS A 196 -0.78 -9.98 7.39
N ASP A 197 -1.81 -10.24 8.21
CA ASP A 197 -1.64 -10.76 9.57
C ASP A 197 -1.01 -12.16 9.58
N SER A 198 -1.47 -13.05 8.70
CA SER A 198 -0.99 -14.44 8.63
C SER A 198 0.46 -14.55 8.18
N LEU A 199 0.89 -13.70 7.24
CA LEU A 199 2.24 -13.67 6.69
C LEU A 199 3.15 -12.67 7.41
N LYS A 200 2.62 -11.88 8.36
CA LYS A 200 3.33 -10.80 9.07
C LYS A 200 4.00 -9.83 8.10
N LEU A 201 3.28 -9.42 7.07
CA LEU A 201 3.78 -8.50 6.07
C LEU A 201 3.98 -7.11 6.68
N THR A 202 4.95 -6.37 6.18
CA THR A 202 4.96 -4.91 6.34
C THR A 202 4.29 -4.30 5.12
N THR A 203 3.13 -3.66 5.32
CA THR A 203 2.36 -3.09 4.21
C THR A 203 2.31 -1.58 4.30
N VAL A 204 2.62 -0.90 3.20
CA VAL A 204 2.37 0.54 3.03
C VAL A 204 1.35 0.72 1.93
N MET A 205 0.17 1.19 2.27
CA MET A 205 -0.92 1.42 1.33
C MET A 205 -1.24 2.91 1.22
N ILE A 206 -1.23 3.42 0.02
CA ILE A 206 -1.76 4.75 -0.27
C ILE A 206 -3.24 4.61 -0.64
N THR A 207 -4.07 5.42 -0.03
CA THR A 207 -5.48 5.56 -0.39
C THR A 207 -5.94 7.01 -0.21
N HIS A 208 -6.97 7.40 -0.95
CA HIS A 208 -7.69 8.65 -0.72
C HIS A 208 -8.95 8.44 0.14
N ASP A 209 -9.30 7.18 0.44
CA ASP A 209 -10.45 6.81 1.27
C ASP A 209 -10.00 6.60 2.72
N ILE A 210 -10.38 7.56 3.57
CA ILE A 210 -10.05 7.50 5.01
C ILE A 210 -10.77 6.34 5.71
N THR A 211 -11.95 5.93 5.21
CA THR A 211 -12.70 4.80 5.78
C THR A 211 -11.94 3.49 5.56
N GLU A 212 -11.45 3.29 4.34
CA GLU A 212 -10.60 2.16 4.00
C GLU A 212 -9.35 2.12 4.90
N ALA A 213 -8.67 3.26 5.08
CA ALA A 213 -7.50 3.36 5.95
C ALA A 213 -7.84 3.01 7.41
N MET A 214 -8.99 3.48 7.93
CA MET A 214 -9.42 3.20 9.30
C MET A 214 -9.79 1.73 9.54
N LEU A 215 -10.27 1.03 8.52
CA LEU A 215 -10.67 -0.37 8.62
C LEU A 215 -9.47 -1.33 8.51
N LEU A 216 -8.47 -0.97 7.72
CA LEU A 216 -7.38 -1.88 7.36
C LEU A 216 -6.08 -1.62 8.12
N ALA A 217 -5.76 -0.37 8.46
CA ALA A 217 -4.44 0.00 8.96
C ALA A 217 -4.30 -0.12 10.47
N ASP A 218 -3.10 -0.52 10.91
CA ASP A 218 -2.68 -0.38 12.32
C ASP A 218 -2.42 1.09 12.66
N ARG A 219 -1.80 1.83 11.73
CA ARG A 219 -1.53 3.27 11.87
C ARG A 219 -1.74 3.98 10.53
N ILE A 220 -2.10 5.25 10.63
CA ILE A 220 -2.43 6.10 9.48
C ILE A 220 -1.54 7.35 9.53
N ALA A 221 -0.82 7.59 8.45
CA ALA A 221 -0.05 8.81 8.21
C ALA A 221 -0.87 9.75 7.32
N VAL A 222 -1.06 10.99 7.76
CA VAL A 222 -1.83 12.00 7.01
C VAL A 222 -0.88 12.98 6.36
N MET A 223 -0.95 13.08 5.03
CA MET A 223 -0.11 13.99 4.25
C MET A 223 -0.91 15.16 3.67
N GLN A 224 -0.33 16.35 3.73
CA GLN A 224 -0.84 17.56 3.11
C GLN A 224 0.30 18.40 2.54
N SER A 225 0.20 18.82 1.28
CA SER A 225 1.17 19.71 0.62
C SER A 225 2.63 19.25 0.78
N GLY A 226 2.89 17.96 0.60
CA GLY A 226 4.24 17.37 0.70
C GLY A 226 4.77 17.16 2.11
N ARG A 227 3.97 17.40 3.16
CA ARG A 227 4.35 17.23 4.57
C ARG A 227 3.53 16.17 5.25
N LEU A 228 4.13 15.50 6.22
CA LEU A 228 3.43 14.66 7.19
C LEU A 228 2.85 15.59 8.26
N ILE A 229 1.52 15.63 8.40
CA ILE A 229 0.83 16.50 9.35
C ILE A 229 0.28 15.77 10.57
N ALA A 230 0.06 14.48 10.46
CA ALA A 230 -0.33 13.63 11.57
C ALA A 230 0.08 12.18 11.31
N ASP A 231 0.36 11.44 12.37
CA ASP A 231 0.65 10.01 12.38
C ASP A 231 0.08 9.39 13.65
N GLY A 232 -0.73 8.34 13.52
CA GLY A 232 -1.34 7.68 14.66
C GLY A 232 -2.27 6.54 14.29
N THR A 233 -2.78 5.86 15.29
CA THR A 233 -3.90 4.94 15.16
C THR A 233 -5.18 5.69 14.79
N ALA A 234 -6.20 5.01 14.32
CA ALA A 234 -7.51 5.61 14.04
C ALA A 234 -8.08 6.35 15.28
N ALA A 235 -7.87 5.80 16.48
CA ALA A 235 -8.32 6.41 17.74
C ALA A 235 -7.55 7.71 18.07
N GLU A 236 -6.23 7.70 17.90
CA GLU A 236 -5.38 8.90 18.12
C GLU A 236 -5.73 10.02 17.15
N LEU A 237 -5.95 9.68 15.88
CA LEU A 237 -6.33 10.65 14.85
C LEU A 237 -7.73 11.24 15.09
N ALA A 238 -8.66 10.47 15.67
CA ALA A 238 -10.02 10.92 15.96
C ALA A 238 -10.06 12.10 16.95
N VAL A 239 -9.05 12.25 17.78
CA VAL A 239 -8.90 13.34 18.76
C VAL A 239 -7.80 14.34 18.38
N SER A 240 -7.25 14.22 17.17
CA SER A 240 -6.18 15.10 16.67
C SER A 240 -6.63 16.57 16.64
N PRO A 241 -5.80 17.53 17.10
CA PRO A 241 -6.09 18.94 17.00
C PRO A 241 -5.96 19.50 15.58
N GLN A 242 -5.44 18.73 14.63
CA GLN A 242 -5.25 19.14 13.25
C GLN A 242 -6.60 19.27 12.53
N SER A 243 -6.93 20.47 12.09
CA SER A 243 -8.20 20.77 11.42
C SER A 243 -8.44 19.88 10.19
N TYR A 244 -7.42 19.66 9.37
CA TYR A 244 -7.51 18.83 8.17
C TYR A 244 -7.80 17.35 8.50
N VAL A 245 -7.19 16.80 9.55
CA VAL A 245 -7.48 15.44 10.03
C VAL A 245 -8.94 15.35 10.48
N GLY A 246 -9.40 16.36 11.24
CA GLY A 246 -10.80 16.45 11.65
C GLY A 246 -11.79 16.51 10.47
N GLU A 247 -11.45 17.24 9.42
CA GLU A 247 -12.27 17.28 8.17
C GLU A 247 -12.32 15.94 7.47
N LEU A 248 -11.17 15.28 7.30
CA LEU A 248 -11.10 13.95 6.68
C LEU A 248 -11.99 12.94 7.41
N LEU A 249 -11.95 12.91 8.74
CA LEU A 249 -12.72 11.97 9.56
C LEU A 249 -14.21 12.32 9.68
N ARG A 250 -14.58 13.60 9.61
CA ARG A 250 -15.98 14.06 9.69
C ARG A 250 -16.76 13.68 8.43
N THR A 251 -16.12 13.68 7.26
CA THR A 251 -16.82 13.47 5.99
C THR A 251 -17.56 12.13 5.93
N PRO A 252 -16.93 10.96 6.21
CA PRO A 252 -17.63 9.68 6.24
C PRO A 252 -18.74 9.64 7.31
N ARG A 253 -18.50 10.17 8.51
CA ARG A 253 -19.49 10.21 9.59
C ARG A 253 -20.73 10.97 9.16
N ARG A 254 -20.57 12.19 8.63
CA ARG A 254 -21.69 13.00 8.12
C ARG A 254 -22.47 12.31 6.99
N GLN A 255 -21.76 11.60 6.10
CA GLN A 255 -22.40 10.81 5.03
C GLN A 255 -23.24 9.69 5.61
N THR A 256 -22.71 8.94 6.57
CA THR A 256 -23.41 7.84 7.26
C THR A 256 -24.63 8.36 8.02
N GLU A 257 -24.50 9.44 8.78
CA GLU A 257 -25.61 10.07 9.52
C GLU A 257 -26.72 10.53 8.55
N ARG A 258 -26.34 11.17 7.44
CA ARG A 258 -27.30 11.61 6.41
C ARG A 258 -28.01 10.44 5.73
N LEU A 259 -27.26 9.36 5.42
CA LEU A 259 -27.84 8.15 4.85
C LEU A 259 -28.83 7.51 5.81
N ASN A 260 -28.47 7.36 7.08
CA ASN A 260 -29.33 6.81 8.13
C ASN A 260 -30.61 7.65 8.32
N ALA A 261 -30.50 8.99 8.25
CA ALA A 261 -31.68 9.88 8.32
C ALA A 261 -32.62 9.67 7.13
N LEU A 262 -32.06 9.54 5.90
CA LEU A 262 -32.86 9.28 4.70
C LEU A 262 -33.58 7.92 4.76
N LEU A 263 -32.89 6.88 5.24
CA LEU A 263 -33.48 5.55 5.37
C LEU A 263 -34.59 5.50 6.43
N ARG A 264 -34.44 6.23 7.55
CA ARG A 264 -35.49 6.33 8.60
C ARG A 264 -36.71 7.12 8.14
N ASN A 265 -36.52 8.13 7.32
CA ASN A 265 -37.60 9.02 6.85
C ASN A 265 -38.30 8.53 5.56
N GLY A 266 -38.12 7.26 5.17
CA GLY A 266 -38.78 6.68 3.98
C GLY A 266 -38.40 7.34 2.65
N GLY A 267 -37.22 7.97 2.56
CA GLY A 267 -36.69 8.54 1.31
C GLY A 267 -37.21 9.94 0.96
N ALA A 268 -38.01 10.59 1.78
CA ALA A 268 -38.37 11.98 1.57
C ALA A 268 -37.16 12.90 1.76
N ARG A 269 -36.73 13.59 0.70
CA ARG A 269 -35.72 14.66 0.84
C ARG A 269 -36.37 15.84 1.57
N PRO A 270 -35.67 16.47 2.55
CA PRO A 270 -36.15 17.67 3.19
C PRO A 270 -36.28 18.86 2.19
#